data_e30d1b94a1503c9230eca399b1fa32be
#
_entry.id   e30d1b94a1503c9230eca399b1fa32be
#
_cell.length_a   1.000
_cell.length_b   1.000
_cell.length_c   1.000
_cell.angle_alpha   90.00
_cell.angle_beta   90.00
_cell.angle_gamma   90.00
#
_symmetry.space_group_name_H-M   'P 1'
#
loop_
_entity.id
_entity.type
_entity.pdbx_description
1 polymer ?
#
loop_
_entity_poly.entity_id
_entity_poly.type
_entity_poly.pdbx_seq_one_letter_code
_entity_poly.pdbx_strand_id
1 'polypeptide(L)'
;NKLSNLVRVKGSVGVSGDYEFIEGDHLLDLLQRAKCVAEKTFMDKVYVVRLNKDNRTKTHITVNLGAVLEDNNHIDNILLQEYDIVNVLSVDDFDDEFSVSVLGAVRKAGSFDFGDGMTLQDVLLKAGGLTRQAEGSRVEVSRIMDYDISSNKLKPRIAIVKKIKIGDDLVLSTEAEEF
;
A
#
# COMPACT_ATOMS: atom_id res chain seq x y z
N ASN A 1 2.60 -27.34 -25.14
CA ASN A 1 3.85 -26.58 -25.10
C ASN A 1 3.86 -25.77 -23.81
N LYS A 2 4.59 -26.26 -22.80
CA LYS A 2 4.91 -25.46 -21.61
C LYS A 2 5.92 -24.43 -22.08
N LEU A 3 5.55 -23.16 -22.05
CA LEU A 3 6.50 -22.05 -22.20
C LEU A 3 7.53 -22.22 -21.09
N SER A 4 8.77 -22.56 -21.42
CA SER A 4 9.81 -22.92 -20.47
C SER A 4 10.63 -21.72 -19.99
N ASN A 5 10.61 -20.60 -20.71
CA ASN A 5 11.45 -19.46 -20.45
C ASN A 5 10.55 -18.23 -20.28
N LEU A 6 10.17 -17.93 -19.07
CA LEU A 6 9.22 -16.86 -18.76
C LEU A 6 9.77 -15.88 -17.73
N VAL A 7 9.38 -14.63 -17.87
CA VAL A 7 9.48 -13.58 -16.85
C VAL A 7 8.07 -13.12 -16.54
N ARG A 8 7.76 -12.91 -15.29
CA ARG A 8 6.42 -12.49 -14.86
C ARG A 8 6.40 -11.04 -14.42
N VAL A 9 5.43 -10.28 -14.90
CA VAL A 9 5.17 -8.91 -14.45
C VAL A 9 3.85 -8.85 -13.69
N LYS A 10 3.86 -8.19 -12.55
CA LYS A 10 2.69 -7.99 -11.68
C LYS A 10 2.56 -6.52 -11.28
N GLY A 11 1.35 -6.13 -10.93
CA GLY A 11 1.04 -4.83 -10.33
C GLY A 11 0.74 -3.74 -11.34
N SER A 12 1.21 -2.53 -11.09
CA SER A 12 0.83 -1.30 -11.78
C SER A 12 1.52 -1.14 -13.13
N VAL A 13 1.14 -1.98 -14.09
CA VAL A 13 1.60 -1.96 -15.50
C VAL A 13 0.40 -2.04 -16.43
N GLY A 14 0.61 -1.66 -17.69
CA GLY A 14 -0.45 -1.69 -18.68
C GLY A 14 -1.04 -3.09 -18.90
N VAL A 15 -0.19 -4.14 -18.94
CA VAL A 15 -0.62 -5.55 -19.02
C VAL A 15 0.23 -6.40 -18.09
N SER A 16 -0.35 -6.88 -17.01
CA SER A 16 0.29 -7.87 -16.12
C SER A 16 0.21 -9.26 -16.74
N GLY A 17 1.21 -10.10 -16.49
CA GLY A 17 1.19 -11.49 -17.00
C GLY A 17 2.56 -12.10 -17.12
N ASP A 18 2.59 -13.23 -17.82
CA ASP A 18 3.80 -13.96 -18.16
C ASP A 18 4.26 -13.55 -19.56
N TYR A 19 5.54 -13.20 -19.67
CA TYR A 19 6.19 -12.78 -20.89
C TYR A 19 7.31 -13.76 -21.23
N GLU A 20 7.56 -13.96 -22.53
CA GLU A 20 8.70 -14.73 -22.96
C GLU A 20 10.00 -14.02 -22.51
N PHE A 21 10.89 -14.80 -21.88
CA PHE A 21 12.22 -14.32 -21.55
C PHE A 21 13.09 -14.26 -22.82
N ILE A 22 13.69 -13.12 -23.07
CA ILE A 22 14.64 -12.92 -24.15
C ILE A 22 16.00 -12.66 -23.53
N GLU A 23 17.01 -13.42 -23.93
CA GLU A 23 18.36 -13.24 -23.42
C GLU A 23 18.90 -11.86 -23.81
N GLY A 24 19.41 -11.13 -22.83
CA GLY A 24 19.87 -9.76 -23.01
C GLY A 24 18.83 -8.68 -22.69
N ASP A 25 17.58 -9.04 -22.40
CA ASP A 25 16.56 -8.08 -21.97
C ASP A 25 16.89 -7.47 -20.61
N HIS A 26 16.70 -6.17 -20.54
CA HIS A 26 16.71 -5.43 -19.29
C HIS A 26 15.28 -5.19 -18.78
N LEU A 27 15.19 -4.68 -17.57
CA LEU A 27 13.91 -4.36 -16.93
C LEU A 27 13.03 -3.47 -17.80
N LEU A 28 13.61 -2.44 -18.42
CA LEU A 28 12.89 -1.50 -19.27
C LEU A 28 12.29 -2.17 -20.52
N ASP A 29 13.01 -3.11 -21.14
CA ASP A 29 12.53 -3.83 -22.33
C ASP A 29 11.27 -4.64 -22.01
N LEU A 30 11.27 -5.31 -20.84
CA LEU A 30 10.12 -6.04 -20.36
C LEU A 30 8.94 -5.11 -20.06
N LEU A 31 9.18 -3.99 -19.38
CA LEU A 31 8.13 -3.02 -19.07
C LEU A 31 7.53 -2.39 -20.32
N GLN A 32 8.32 -2.14 -21.38
CA GLN A 32 7.80 -1.69 -22.66
C GLN A 32 6.87 -2.72 -23.30
N ARG A 33 7.21 -4.01 -23.24
CA ARG A 33 6.34 -5.10 -23.69
C ARG A 33 5.06 -5.21 -22.85
N ALA A 34 5.15 -4.90 -21.56
CA ALA A 34 4.01 -4.82 -20.65
C ALA A 34 3.17 -3.54 -20.84
N LYS A 35 3.36 -2.80 -21.93
CA LYS A 35 2.73 -1.51 -22.23
C LYS A 35 3.02 -0.44 -21.19
N CYS A 36 4.27 -0.39 -20.75
CA CYS A 36 4.78 0.54 -19.75
C CYS A 36 4.07 0.44 -18.40
N VAL A 37 4.25 1.45 -17.59
CA VAL A 37 3.66 1.53 -16.26
C VAL A 37 2.34 2.30 -16.28
N ALA A 38 1.47 2.02 -15.33
CA ALA A 38 0.22 2.75 -15.18
C ALA A 38 0.45 4.14 -14.56
N GLU A 39 -0.54 5.03 -14.67
CA GLU A 39 -0.46 6.42 -14.20
C GLU A 39 -0.10 6.55 -12.71
N LYS A 40 -0.64 5.65 -11.88
CA LYS A 40 -0.44 5.64 -10.44
C LYS A 40 0.67 4.69 -9.99
N THR A 41 1.68 4.49 -10.80
CA THR A 41 2.81 3.63 -10.46
C THR A 41 3.72 4.29 -9.43
N PHE A 42 4.11 3.54 -8.41
CA PHE A 42 5.11 3.97 -7.44
C PHE A 42 6.51 3.90 -8.05
N MET A 43 7.06 5.06 -8.43
CA MET A 43 8.28 5.15 -9.24
C MET A 43 9.57 4.86 -8.45
N ASP A 44 9.57 5.08 -7.14
CA ASP A 44 10.80 4.97 -6.35
C ASP A 44 11.28 3.54 -6.16
N LYS A 45 10.38 2.56 -6.24
CA LYS A 45 10.73 1.16 -5.97
C LYS A 45 9.92 0.18 -6.80
N VAL A 46 10.63 -0.67 -7.51
CA VAL A 46 10.13 -1.90 -8.12
C VAL A 46 10.90 -3.07 -7.51
N TYR A 47 10.24 -4.16 -7.23
CA TYR A 47 10.87 -5.35 -6.70
C TYR A 47 11.00 -6.41 -7.78
N VAL A 48 12.21 -6.91 -7.96
CA VAL A 48 12.48 -8.07 -8.81
C VAL A 48 12.85 -9.24 -7.91
N VAL A 49 12.03 -10.28 -7.96
CA VAL A 49 12.26 -11.52 -7.21
C VAL A 49 12.87 -12.53 -8.13
N ARG A 50 14.12 -12.87 -7.88
CA ARG A 50 14.95 -13.76 -8.68
C ARG A 50 15.14 -15.09 -7.97
N LEU A 51 14.95 -16.20 -8.68
CA LEU A 51 15.26 -17.52 -8.17
C LEU A 51 16.77 -17.76 -8.28
N ASN A 52 17.41 -18.12 -7.17
CA ASN A 52 18.85 -18.39 -7.15
C ASN A 52 19.19 -19.74 -7.83
N LYS A 53 20.46 -19.92 -8.16
CA LYS A 53 20.97 -21.12 -8.83
C LYS A 53 20.71 -22.42 -8.06
N ASP A 54 20.44 -22.35 -6.76
CA ASP A 54 20.07 -23.49 -5.93
C ASP A 54 18.62 -23.96 -6.14
N ASN A 55 17.83 -23.24 -6.94
CA ASN A 55 16.41 -23.45 -7.19
C ASN A 55 15.53 -23.53 -5.91
N ARG A 56 16.01 -22.97 -4.80
CA ARG A 56 15.31 -22.99 -3.50
C ARG A 56 15.19 -21.61 -2.88
N THR A 57 16.25 -20.84 -2.92
CA THR A 57 16.28 -19.50 -2.34
C THR A 57 15.95 -18.43 -3.38
N LYS A 58 15.45 -17.28 -2.91
CA LYS A 58 15.11 -16.15 -3.75
C LYS A 58 15.85 -14.90 -3.29
N THR A 59 16.32 -14.12 -4.25
CA THR A 59 16.90 -12.82 -4.02
C THR A 59 15.86 -11.75 -4.36
N HIS A 60 15.68 -10.77 -3.47
CA HIS A 60 14.86 -9.59 -3.71
C HIS A 60 15.78 -8.44 -4.11
N ILE A 61 15.61 -7.96 -5.33
CA ILE A 61 16.34 -6.84 -5.90
C ILE A 61 15.38 -5.66 -5.92
N THR A 62 15.80 -4.53 -5.37
CA THR A 62 15.04 -3.28 -5.41
C THR A 62 15.66 -2.39 -6.46
N VAL A 63 14.84 -1.81 -7.32
CA VAL A 63 15.26 -0.89 -8.39
C VAL A 63 14.44 0.39 -8.32
N ASN A 64 15.06 1.52 -8.64
CA ASN A 64 14.39 2.81 -8.80
C ASN A 64 13.90 2.94 -10.23
N LEU A 65 12.58 2.82 -10.42
CA LEU A 65 11.99 2.84 -11.75
C LEU A 65 12.06 4.24 -12.37
N GLY A 66 11.89 5.30 -11.58
CA GLY A 66 12.01 6.68 -12.05
C GLY A 66 13.38 6.92 -12.70
N ALA A 67 14.45 6.53 -12.03
CA ALA A 67 15.81 6.65 -12.55
C ALA A 67 16.03 5.83 -13.84
N VAL A 68 15.43 4.64 -13.94
CA VAL A 68 15.49 3.81 -15.17
C VAL A 68 14.76 4.46 -16.33
N LEU A 69 13.62 5.12 -16.06
CA LEU A 69 12.85 5.81 -17.12
C LEU A 69 13.52 7.11 -17.58
N GLU A 70 14.28 7.77 -16.71
CA GLU A 70 15.06 8.98 -17.06
C GLU A 70 16.34 8.64 -17.85
N ASP A 71 17.02 7.55 -17.47
CA ASP A 71 18.24 7.08 -18.13
C ASP A 71 18.20 5.56 -18.33
N ASN A 72 18.05 5.14 -19.57
CA ASN A 72 18.03 3.72 -19.95
C ASN A 72 19.33 2.97 -19.62
N ASN A 73 20.44 3.68 -19.41
CA ASN A 73 21.73 3.11 -19.02
C ASN A 73 21.93 3.11 -17.49
N HIS A 74 20.92 3.52 -16.74
CA HIS A 74 21.01 3.54 -15.28
C HIS A 74 21.30 2.14 -14.73
N ILE A 75 22.08 2.06 -13.65
CA ILE A 75 22.48 0.79 -13.03
C ILE A 75 21.30 -0.06 -12.58
N ASP A 76 20.19 0.59 -12.26
CA ASP A 76 18.93 -0.07 -11.84
C ASP A 76 18.17 -0.66 -13.03
N ASN A 77 18.54 -0.35 -14.29
CA ASN A 77 18.03 -1.06 -15.46
C ASN A 77 18.70 -2.45 -15.56
N ILE A 78 18.39 -3.30 -14.62
CA ILE A 78 19.06 -4.59 -14.45
C ILE A 78 18.77 -5.55 -15.60
N LEU A 79 19.76 -6.39 -15.91
CA LEU A 79 19.59 -7.51 -16.82
C LEU A 79 18.67 -8.55 -16.17
N LEU A 80 17.63 -8.95 -16.88
CA LEU A 80 16.67 -9.97 -16.43
C LEU A 80 17.21 -11.38 -16.58
N GLN A 81 16.64 -12.29 -15.80
CA GLN A 81 16.92 -13.73 -15.86
C GLN A 81 15.60 -14.49 -15.98
N GLU A 82 15.70 -15.73 -16.46
CA GLU A 82 14.55 -16.63 -16.47
C GLU A 82 13.89 -16.75 -15.10
N TYR A 83 12.56 -16.76 -15.09
CA TYR A 83 11.72 -16.87 -13.91
C TYR A 83 11.78 -15.66 -12.95
N ASP A 84 12.38 -14.55 -13.37
CA ASP A 84 12.26 -13.31 -12.62
C ASP A 84 10.79 -12.90 -12.50
N ILE A 85 10.42 -12.43 -11.33
CA ILE A 85 9.10 -11.84 -11.07
C ILE A 85 9.30 -10.37 -10.77
N VAL A 86 8.84 -9.53 -11.68
CA VAL A 86 8.84 -8.08 -11.54
C VAL A 86 7.54 -7.64 -10.90
N ASN A 87 7.61 -7.02 -9.74
CA ASN A 87 6.46 -6.50 -9.01
C ASN A 87 6.50 -4.97 -8.96
N VAL A 88 5.61 -4.35 -9.73
CA VAL A 88 5.49 -2.90 -9.84
C VAL A 88 4.35 -2.45 -8.95
N LEU A 89 4.66 -1.65 -7.93
CA LEU A 89 3.70 -1.20 -6.95
C LEU A 89 2.86 -0.04 -7.47
N SER A 90 1.62 0.06 -7.02
CA SER A 90 0.78 1.24 -7.21
C SER A 90 0.92 2.18 -6.01
N VAL A 91 0.75 3.49 -6.23
CA VAL A 91 0.57 4.44 -5.13
C VAL A 91 -0.69 4.06 -4.33
N ASP A 92 -1.74 3.59 -5.01
CA ASP A 92 -2.98 3.14 -4.37
C ASP A 92 -2.78 1.94 -3.42
N ASP A 93 -1.71 1.15 -3.59
CA ASP A 93 -1.38 0.04 -2.67
C ASP A 93 -0.96 0.56 -1.27
N PHE A 94 -0.61 1.84 -1.18
CA PHE A 94 -0.18 2.53 0.04
C PHE A 94 -1.21 3.55 0.52
N ASP A 95 -2.21 3.88 -0.30
CA ASP A 95 -3.35 4.64 0.16
C ASP A 95 -4.09 3.77 1.17
N ASP A 96 -3.91 4.11 2.45
CA ASP A 96 -4.82 3.61 3.46
C ASP A 96 -6.21 4.04 3.00
N GLU A 97 -7.10 3.10 2.69
CA GLU A 97 -8.52 3.41 2.52
C GLU A 97 -8.90 4.23 3.73
N PHE A 98 -9.28 5.49 3.49
CA PHE A 98 -9.71 6.39 4.57
C PHE A 98 -10.93 5.77 5.24
N SER A 99 -10.69 4.97 6.24
CA SER A 99 -11.74 4.26 6.95
C SER A 99 -11.57 4.37 8.47
N VAL A 100 -12.69 4.39 9.16
CA VAL A 100 -12.75 4.34 10.62
C VAL A 100 -13.31 3.00 11.04
N SER A 101 -12.55 2.23 11.81
CA SER A 101 -13.01 0.98 12.40
C SER A 101 -13.67 1.23 13.75
N VAL A 102 -14.91 0.80 13.90
CA VAL A 102 -15.70 0.92 15.13
C VAL A 102 -15.90 -0.46 15.74
N LEU A 103 -15.49 -0.60 16.99
CA LEU A 103 -15.56 -1.84 17.75
C LEU A 103 -16.25 -1.60 19.10
N GLY A 104 -16.74 -2.66 19.73
CA GLY A 104 -17.29 -2.62 21.08
C GLY A 104 -18.82 -2.49 21.11
N ALA A 105 -19.35 -1.72 22.08
CA ALA A 105 -20.77 -1.66 22.41
C ALA A 105 -21.59 -0.77 21.47
N VAL A 106 -21.47 -1.02 20.15
CA VAL A 106 -22.26 -0.39 19.08
C VAL A 106 -23.17 -1.43 18.42
N ARG A 107 -24.22 -0.99 17.73
CA ARG A 107 -25.17 -1.90 17.08
C ARG A 107 -24.60 -2.58 15.85
N LYS A 108 -23.72 -1.90 15.11
CA LYS A 108 -23.05 -2.40 13.91
C LYS A 108 -21.57 -2.09 14.03
N ALA A 109 -20.79 -3.01 14.59
CA ALA A 109 -19.35 -2.94 14.56
C ALA A 109 -18.85 -3.18 13.13
N GLY A 110 -17.79 -2.47 12.71
CA GLY A 110 -17.23 -2.61 11.37
C GLY A 110 -16.39 -1.41 10.97
N SER A 111 -15.98 -1.38 9.70
CA SER A 111 -15.27 -0.29 9.09
C SER A 111 -16.22 0.59 8.29
N PHE A 112 -16.06 1.90 8.37
CA PHE A 112 -16.87 2.90 7.72
C PHE A 112 -15.98 3.88 6.99
N ASP A 113 -16.40 4.32 5.79
CA ASP A 113 -15.67 5.32 5.02
C ASP A 113 -15.53 6.61 5.83
N PHE A 114 -14.32 7.10 5.87
CA PHE A 114 -13.96 8.36 6.50
C PHE A 114 -14.04 9.50 5.49
N GLY A 115 -14.48 10.65 5.92
CA GLY A 115 -14.47 11.90 5.16
C GLY A 115 -14.05 13.07 6.03
N ASP A 116 -13.44 14.07 5.42
CA ASP A 116 -13.02 15.27 6.11
C ASP A 116 -14.18 15.95 6.85
N GLY A 117 -13.91 16.37 8.08
CA GLY A 117 -14.92 16.96 8.96
C GLY A 117 -15.85 15.96 9.66
N MET A 118 -15.66 14.65 9.45
CA MET A 118 -16.44 13.63 10.16
C MET A 118 -16.16 13.68 11.67
N THR A 119 -17.22 13.67 12.44
CA THR A 119 -17.16 13.68 13.91
C THR A 119 -17.31 12.28 14.49
N LEU A 120 -16.94 12.10 15.76
CA LEU A 120 -17.20 10.86 16.50
C LEU A 120 -18.70 10.52 16.48
N GLN A 121 -19.56 11.53 16.60
CA GLN A 121 -21.01 11.35 16.56
C GLN A 121 -21.47 10.78 15.21
N ASP A 122 -20.93 11.27 14.09
CA ASP A 122 -21.27 10.77 12.75
C ASP A 122 -20.91 9.29 12.61
N VAL A 123 -19.71 8.91 13.09
CA VAL A 123 -19.26 7.52 13.06
C VAL A 123 -20.16 6.63 13.93
N LEU A 124 -20.52 7.08 15.11
CA LEU A 124 -21.44 6.34 16.00
C LEU A 124 -22.84 6.20 15.37
N LEU A 125 -23.32 7.22 14.67
CA LEU A 125 -24.60 7.14 13.91
C LEU A 125 -24.51 6.13 12.77
N LYS A 126 -23.40 6.13 11.99
CA LYS A 126 -23.16 5.12 10.95
C LYS A 126 -23.12 3.70 11.53
N ALA A 127 -22.56 3.53 12.73
CA ALA A 127 -22.54 2.28 13.46
C ALA A 127 -23.91 1.91 14.07
N GLY A 128 -24.99 2.65 13.76
CA GLY A 128 -26.33 2.41 14.26
C GLY A 128 -26.56 2.83 15.71
N GLY A 129 -25.62 3.60 16.27
CA GLY A 129 -25.63 4.08 17.66
C GLY A 129 -25.12 3.07 18.66
N LEU A 130 -25.05 3.51 19.90
CA LEU A 130 -24.58 2.73 21.04
C LEU A 130 -25.64 1.70 21.49
N THR A 131 -25.18 0.60 22.06
CA THR A 131 -26.04 -0.35 22.77
C THR A 131 -26.22 0.09 24.22
N ARG A 132 -27.19 -0.50 24.93
CA ARG A 132 -27.40 -0.24 26.37
C ARG A 132 -26.18 -0.61 27.23
N GLN A 133 -25.30 -1.50 26.75
CA GLN A 133 -24.07 -1.90 27.42
C GLN A 133 -23.02 -0.78 27.42
N ALA A 134 -23.18 0.23 26.57
CA ALA A 134 -22.26 1.37 26.50
C ALA A 134 -22.54 2.43 27.58
N GLU A 135 -23.63 2.31 28.35
CA GLU A 135 -23.96 3.27 29.39
C GLU A 135 -22.84 3.39 30.43
N GLY A 136 -22.37 4.62 30.69
CA GLY A 136 -21.24 4.88 31.59
C GLY A 136 -19.85 4.52 31.06
N SER A 137 -19.75 3.99 29.83
CA SER A 137 -18.48 3.64 29.20
C SER A 137 -17.77 4.87 28.63
N ARG A 138 -16.48 4.70 28.33
CA ARG A 138 -15.67 5.70 27.61
C ARG A 138 -15.42 5.20 26.20
N VAL A 139 -15.30 6.16 25.26
CA VAL A 139 -14.84 5.86 23.93
C VAL A 139 -13.32 6.03 23.90
N GLU A 140 -12.65 5.06 23.33
CA GLU A 140 -11.22 5.11 23.06
C GLU A 140 -11.02 5.32 21.57
N VAL A 141 -10.36 6.41 21.20
CA VAL A 141 -10.03 6.73 19.82
C VAL A 141 -8.54 6.51 19.63
N SER A 142 -8.19 5.52 18.80
CA SER A 142 -6.82 5.27 18.38
C SER A 142 -6.62 5.87 16.99
N ARG A 143 -5.67 6.78 16.85
CA ARG A 143 -5.32 7.42 15.58
C ARG A 143 -3.92 7.00 15.17
N ILE A 144 -3.76 6.63 13.90
CA ILE A 144 -2.46 6.41 13.30
C ILE A 144 -1.94 7.77 12.86
N MET A 145 -0.80 8.18 13.41
CA MET A 145 -0.14 9.42 13.02
C MET A 145 0.89 9.15 11.94
N ASP A 146 0.84 9.98 10.91
CA ASP A 146 1.76 10.15 9.80
C ASP A 146 2.50 8.90 9.27
N TYR A 147 2.13 8.55 8.06
CA TYR A 147 2.94 7.76 7.17
C TYR A 147 3.60 8.70 6.15
N ASP A 148 4.86 9.11 6.41
CA ASP A 148 5.64 9.87 5.45
C ASP A 148 6.21 8.91 4.39
N ILE A 149 5.49 8.78 3.27
CA ILE A 149 5.90 7.96 2.12
C ILE A 149 7.17 8.51 1.47
N SER A 150 7.43 9.83 1.62
CA SER A 150 8.57 10.51 0.99
C SER A 150 9.89 10.24 1.69
N SER A 151 9.87 9.92 2.97
CA SER A 151 11.08 9.51 3.69
C SER A 151 11.21 8.00 3.62
N ASN A 152 12.26 7.51 3.00
CA ASN A 152 12.66 6.10 2.91
C ASN A 152 12.88 5.42 4.29
N LYS A 153 12.36 6.02 5.36
CA LYS A 153 12.42 5.54 6.74
C LYS A 153 11.00 5.21 7.18
N LEU A 154 10.73 3.92 7.31
CA LEU A 154 9.57 3.43 8.05
C LEU A 154 9.58 4.06 9.45
N LYS A 155 8.87 5.16 9.63
CA LYS A 155 8.57 5.63 10.99
C LYS A 155 7.60 4.64 11.61
N PRO A 156 7.82 4.20 12.86
CA PRO A 156 6.86 3.36 13.54
C PRO A 156 5.51 4.10 13.59
N ARG A 157 4.43 3.40 13.26
CA ARG A 157 3.07 3.91 13.45
C ARG A 157 2.90 4.20 14.93
N ILE A 158 2.75 5.45 15.30
CA ILE A 158 2.46 5.84 16.67
C ILE A 158 0.95 5.99 16.76
N ALA A 159 0.31 5.17 17.59
CA ALA A 159 -1.10 5.33 17.91
C ALA A 159 -1.24 6.29 19.10
N ILE A 160 -1.94 7.38 18.91
CA ILE A 160 -2.39 8.22 20.04
C ILE A 160 -3.75 7.71 20.47
N VAL A 161 -3.86 7.42 21.75
CA VAL A 161 -5.10 6.93 22.36
C VAL A 161 -5.70 8.03 23.22
N LYS A 162 -6.89 8.51 22.84
CA LYS A 162 -7.67 9.49 23.60
C LYS A 162 -8.90 8.82 24.19
N LYS A 163 -9.10 8.97 25.47
CA LYS A 163 -10.32 8.48 26.18
C LYS A 163 -11.30 9.64 26.33
N ILE A 164 -12.46 9.52 25.70
CA ILE A 164 -13.47 10.57 25.61
C ILE A 164 -14.76 10.07 26.25
N LYS A 165 -15.48 10.98 26.92
CA LYS A 165 -16.84 10.66 27.39
C LYS A 165 -17.81 10.66 26.21
N ILE A 166 -18.77 9.75 26.24
CA ILE A 166 -19.84 9.73 25.26
C ILE A 166 -20.63 11.05 25.39
N GLY A 167 -20.73 11.81 24.31
CA GLY A 167 -21.37 13.11 24.26
C GLY A 167 -20.42 14.30 24.05
N ASP A 168 -19.10 14.08 24.10
CA ASP A 168 -18.14 15.11 23.72
C ASP A 168 -18.08 15.21 22.19
N ASP A 169 -18.13 16.42 21.67
CA ASP A 169 -17.94 16.67 20.24
C ASP A 169 -16.47 16.55 19.89
N LEU A 170 -16.12 15.50 19.19
CA LEU A 170 -14.78 15.31 18.64
C LEU A 170 -14.85 15.24 17.13
N VAL A 171 -14.16 16.16 16.48
CA VAL A 171 -13.93 16.09 15.04
C VAL A 171 -12.81 15.11 14.79
N LEU A 172 -13.07 14.13 13.94
CA LEU A 172 -12.06 13.21 13.44
C LEU A 172 -11.36 13.93 12.28
N SER A 173 -10.10 14.30 12.42
CA SER A 173 -9.32 14.92 11.37
C SER A 173 -8.15 14.03 10.98
N THR A 174 -7.69 14.18 9.75
CA THR A 174 -6.47 13.52 9.24
C THR A 174 -5.21 14.20 9.76
N GLU A 175 -5.32 15.48 10.16
CA GLU A 175 -4.17 16.22 10.70
C GLU A 175 -3.98 15.90 12.19
N ALA A 176 -2.72 15.71 12.56
CA ALA A 176 -2.34 15.55 13.95
C ALA A 176 -2.48 16.88 14.67
N GLU A 177 -3.62 17.15 15.28
CA GLU A 177 -3.69 18.19 16.29
C GLU A 177 -2.86 17.77 17.50
N GLU A 178 -1.89 18.58 17.89
CA GLU A 178 -1.21 18.46 19.17
C GLU A 178 -2.25 18.59 20.29
N PHE A 179 -2.34 17.55 21.13
CA PHE A 179 -3.21 17.49 22.28
C PHE A 179 -2.43 17.79 23.55
#